data_3f96a50d8cf55a96e9ebdfda1b417de1
#
_entry.id   3f96a50d8cf55a96e9ebdfda1b417de1
#
_cell.length_a   1.000
_cell.length_b   1.000
_cell.length_c   1.000
_cell.angle_alpha   90.00
_cell.angle_beta   90.00
_cell.angle_gamma   90.00
#
_symmetry.space_group_name_H-M   'P 1'
#
loop_
_entity.id
_entity.type
_entity.pdbx_description
1 polymer ?
#
loop_
_entity_poly.entity_id
_entity_poly.type
_entity_poly.pdbx_seq_one_letter_code
_entity_poly.pdbx_strand_id
1 'polypeptide(L)'
;TDWTGPRSSILQTEETSEGDEAFMLTVLLLCPLIGMLMILAVPKTSVKAIRAIALIATGAALLVAGQLWAAFDPQATSMQWVRRLSWIPQLNIFYHVGLDGISLPMVVLTALLGFLACLASFSMAERHKEYFVLYLLLEVGMFGTFIALDFFLFYVFWEVVLVPMYFLIGIWGGGRREYSAFKFFVYTLTGSLFMLLSVLALYLHAGTFNLVELAQRAPAMV
;
A
#
# COMPACT_ATOMS: atom_id res chain seq x y z
N THR A 1 43.05 12.79 -27.06
CA THR A 1 43.22 12.43 -25.63
C THR A 1 41.88 12.61 -24.94
N ASP A 2 41.10 11.53 -24.97
CA ASP A 2 39.78 11.44 -24.29
C ASP A 2 40.00 11.34 -22.79
N TRP A 3 39.72 12.42 -22.10
CA TRP A 3 39.65 12.43 -20.63
C TRP A 3 38.29 11.97 -20.16
N THR A 4 38.07 10.65 -20.05
CA THR A 4 36.96 10.04 -19.39
C THR A 4 37.23 9.92 -17.87
N GLY A 5 37.24 11.07 -17.20
CA GLY A 5 37.46 11.15 -15.75
C GLY A 5 36.14 11.07 -14.99
N PRO A 6 36.13 11.12 -13.66
CA PRO A 6 35.22 10.50 -12.68
C PRO A 6 33.72 10.87 -12.71
N ARG A 7 33.22 11.52 -13.77
CA ARG A 7 31.81 11.83 -13.93
C ARG A 7 30.91 10.61 -14.14
N SER A 8 31.43 9.55 -14.79
CA SER A 8 30.65 8.34 -15.06
C SER A 8 30.40 7.50 -13.80
N SER A 9 31.35 7.49 -12.88
CA SER A 9 31.20 6.75 -11.62
C SER A 9 30.27 7.44 -10.61
N ILE A 10 30.25 8.77 -10.60
CA ILE A 10 29.34 9.55 -9.75
C ILE A 10 27.89 9.41 -10.25
N LEU A 11 27.65 9.50 -11.54
CA LEU A 11 26.32 9.32 -12.13
C LEU A 11 25.79 7.89 -11.94
N GLN A 12 26.67 6.87 -12.02
CA GLN A 12 26.27 5.47 -11.75
C GLN A 12 25.95 5.21 -10.28
N THR A 13 26.64 5.87 -9.35
CA THR A 13 26.35 5.76 -7.91
C THR A 13 25.06 6.49 -7.53
N GLU A 14 24.73 7.60 -8.18
CA GLU A 14 23.46 8.30 -7.98
C GLU A 14 22.26 7.49 -8.54
N GLU A 15 22.37 6.93 -9.75
CA GLU A 15 21.33 6.07 -10.35
C GLU A 15 21.08 4.79 -9.55
N THR A 16 22.11 4.18 -8.96
CA THR A 16 21.95 2.99 -8.11
C THR A 16 21.34 3.33 -6.74
N SER A 17 21.70 4.49 -6.16
CA SER A 17 21.11 4.96 -4.90
C SER A 17 19.61 5.29 -5.07
N GLU A 18 19.22 5.99 -6.12
CA GLU A 18 17.81 6.28 -6.43
C GLU A 18 16.99 5.01 -6.69
N GLY A 19 17.59 4.02 -7.36
CA GLY A 19 16.93 2.72 -7.61
C GLY A 19 16.66 1.92 -6.34
N ASP A 20 17.63 1.88 -5.44
CA ASP A 20 17.54 1.16 -4.17
C ASP A 20 16.59 1.86 -3.18
N GLU A 21 16.62 3.18 -3.13
CA GLU A 21 15.71 3.96 -2.31
C GLU A 21 14.26 3.81 -2.76
N ALA A 22 13.99 3.91 -4.05
CA ALA A 22 12.67 3.71 -4.63
C ALA A 22 12.12 2.27 -4.44
N PHE A 23 13.00 1.29 -4.17
CA PHE A 23 12.62 -0.09 -3.89
C PHE A 23 12.00 -0.24 -2.50
N MET A 24 12.32 0.62 -1.53
CA MET A 24 11.83 0.52 -0.13
C MET A 24 10.31 0.53 -0.03
N LEU A 25 9.61 1.34 -0.83
CA LEU A 25 8.13 1.36 -0.84
C LEU A 25 7.54 0.04 -1.37
N THR A 26 8.21 -0.57 -2.34
CA THR A 26 7.81 -1.89 -2.83
C THR A 26 8.06 -2.97 -1.77
N VAL A 27 9.16 -2.90 -1.03
CA VAL A 27 9.45 -3.80 0.10
C VAL A 27 8.40 -3.65 1.19
N LEU A 28 7.95 -2.43 1.50
CA LEU A 28 6.88 -2.18 2.46
C LEU A 28 5.59 -2.95 2.11
N LEU A 29 5.19 -2.95 0.83
CA LEU A 29 4.04 -3.72 0.34
C LEU A 29 4.30 -5.22 0.35
N LEU A 30 5.53 -5.63 0.01
CA LEU A 30 5.89 -7.05 -0.08
C LEU A 30 5.97 -7.73 1.30
N CYS A 31 6.32 -7.03 2.37
CA CYS A 31 6.39 -7.62 3.71
C CYS A 31 5.09 -8.32 4.12
N PRO A 32 3.93 -7.65 4.19
CA PRO A 32 2.67 -8.32 4.53
C PRO A 32 2.19 -9.26 3.43
N LEU A 33 2.45 -8.96 2.15
CA LEU A 33 2.07 -9.83 1.02
C LEU A 33 2.78 -11.19 1.08
N ILE A 34 4.09 -11.20 1.30
CA ILE A 34 4.88 -12.42 1.46
C ILE A 34 4.43 -13.18 2.70
N GLY A 35 4.21 -12.47 3.83
CA GLY A 35 3.66 -13.06 5.04
C GLY A 35 2.33 -13.77 4.80
N MET A 36 1.42 -13.15 4.05
CA MET A 36 0.14 -13.72 3.64
C MET A 36 0.34 -15.00 2.82
N LEU A 37 1.20 -14.97 1.80
CA LEU A 37 1.49 -16.14 0.95
C LEU A 37 2.13 -17.27 1.74
N MET A 38 3.04 -16.97 2.67
CA MET A 38 3.65 -17.97 3.57
C MET A 38 2.58 -18.62 4.46
N ILE A 39 1.66 -17.84 5.04
CA ILE A 39 0.56 -18.39 5.85
C ILE A 39 -0.33 -19.30 5.01
N LEU A 40 -0.59 -18.97 3.74
CA LEU A 40 -1.36 -19.84 2.83
C LEU A 40 -0.70 -21.21 2.62
N ALA A 41 0.62 -21.29 2.65
CA ALA A 41 1.35 -22.55 2.53
C ALA A 41 1.40 -23.38 3.83
N VAL A 42 1.22 -22.76 5.00
CA VAL A 42 1.27 -23.42 6.31
C VAL A 42 -0.04 -24.17 6.62
N PRO A 43 -0.01 -25.39 7.20
CA PRO A 43 -1.22 -26.12 7.62
C PRO A 43 -1.98 -25.37 8.73
N LYS A 44 -3.32 -25.46 8.71
CA LYS A 44 -4.21 -24.78 9.68
C LYS A 44 -3.95 -25.15 11.13
N THR A 45 -3.37 -26.33 11.36
CA THR A 45 -3.03 -26.85 12.69
C THR A 45 -1.85 -26.17 13.34
N SER A 46 -0.98 -25.53 12.55
CA SER A 46 0.25 -24.89 13.02
C SER A 46 0.03 -23.44 13.47
N VAL A 47 -0.85 -23.22 14.46
CA VAL A 47 -1.24 -21.90 14.95
C VAL A 47 -0.04 -21.03 15.37
N LYS A 48 0.97 -21.64 16.02
CA LYS A 48 2.18 -20.92 16.43
C LYS A 48 2.97 -20.37 15.24
N ALA A 49 3.10 -21.17 14.18
CA ALA A 49 3.79 -20.74 12.96
C ALA A 49 3.03 -19.61 12.24
N ILE A 50 1.70 -19.70 12.14
CA ILE A 50 0.85 -18.68 11.54
C ILE A 50 1.00 -17.34 12.25
N ARG A 51 0.93 -17.36 13.60
CA ARG A 51 1.12 -16.15 14.43
C ARG A 51 2.52 -15.56 14.30
N ALA A 52 3.56 -16.41 14.30
CA ALA A 52 4.94 -15.97 14.15
C ALA A 52 5.17 -15.31 12.78
N ILE A 53 4.68 -15.92 11.70
CA ILE A 53 4.80 -15.34 10.35
C ILE A 53 4.08 -13.98 10.26
N ALA A 54 2.85 -13.88 10.77
CA ALA A 54 2.11 -12.62 10.78
C ALA A 54 2.87 -11.53 11.57
N LEU A 55 3.39 -11.87 12.74
CA LEU A 55 4.15 -10.94 13.57
C LEU A 55 5.47 -10.49 12.91
N ILE A 56 6.17 -11.41 12.26
CA ILE A 56 7.41 -11.09 11.53
C ILE A 56 7.09 -10.18 10.33
N ALA A 57 6.03 -10.47 9.59
CA ALA A 57 5.63 -9.68 8.42
C ALA A 57 5.24 -8.25 8.80
N THR A 58 4.37 -8.08 9.81
CA THR A 58 3.96 -6.75 10.30
C THR A 58 5.10 -6.02 10.98
N GLY A 59 5.97 -6.73 11.72
CA GLY A 59 7.17 -6.18 12.33
C GLY A 59 8.20 -5.71 11.31
N ALA A 60 8.40 -6.47 10.22
CA ALA A 60 9.25 -6.06 9.12
C ALA A 60 8.69 -4.81 8.41
N ALA A 61 7.39 -4.74 8.17
CA ALA A 61 6.73 -3.55 7.62
C ALA A 61 6.92 -2.33 8.54
N LEU A 62 6.80 -2.51 9.86
CA LEU A 62 7.04 -1.44 10.83
C LEU A 62 8.50 -0.96 10.82
N LEU A 63 9.48 -1.86 10.70
CA LEU A 63 10.89 -1.50 10.59
C LEU A 63 11.16 -0.70 9.31
N VAL A 64 10.61 -1.12 8.17
CA VAL A 64 10.73 -0.39 6.90
C VAL A 64 10.08 0.99 7.00
N ALA A 65 8.88 1.10 7.57
CA ALA A 65 8.22 2.38 7.81
C ALA A 65 9.03 3.30 8.73
N GLY A 66 9.69 2.73 9.76
CA GLY A 66 10.60 3.46 10.64
C GLY A 66 11.86 3.96 9.93
N GLN A 67 12.41 3.18 9.00
CA GLN A 67 13.54 3.60 8.16
C GLN A 67 13.13 4.73 7.21
N LEU A 68 11.95 4.64 6.56
CA LEU A 68 11.41 5.72 5.73
C LEU A 68 11.22 7.00 6.53
N TRP A 69 10.71 6.90 7.77
CA TRP A 69 10.57 8.05 8.67
C TRP A 69 11.92 8.71 9.00
N ALA A 70 12.94 7.89 9.31
CA ALA A 70 14.26 8.38 9.69
C ALA A 70 15.04 9.01 8.53
N ALA A 71 14.80 8.53 7.29
CA ALA A 71 15.48 8.99 6.09
C ALA A 71 14.72 10.11 5.34
N PHE A 72 13.51 10.49 5.82
CA PHE A 72 12.69 11.53 5.17
C PHE A 72 13.32 12.91 5.30
N ASP A 73 13.45 13.61 4.17
CA ASP A 73 13.87 15.02 4.14
C ASP A 73 12.64 15.95 4.21
N PRO A 74 12.39 16.63 5.34
CA PRO A 74 11.25 17.53 5.48
C PRO A 74 11.40 18.84 4.69
N GLN A 75 12.58 19.14 4.16
CA GLN A 75 12.82 20.33 3.34
C GLN A 75 12.57 20.10 1.85
N ALA A 76 12.49 18.84 1.42
CA ALA A 76 12.19 18.50 0.04
C ALA A 76 10.73 18.86 -0.31
N THR A 77 10.55 19.63 -1.38
CA THR A 77 9.23 20.02 -1.90
C THR A 77 8.66 19.03 -2.90
N SER A 78 9.46 18.04 -3.30
CA SER A 78 9.08 16.98 -4.23
C SER A 78 8.71 15.69 -3.51
N MET A 79 7.96 14.80 -4.20
CA MET A 79 7.72 13.44 -3.74
C MET A 79 9.04 12.69 -3.60
N GLN A 80 9.19 11.89 -2.53
CA GLN A 80 10.38 11.09 -2.24
C GLN A 80 10.10 9.61 -2.52
N TRP A 81 11.16 8.81 -2.77
CA TRP A 81 11.11 7.38 -3.13
C TRP A 81 10.17 7.07 -4.29
N VAL A 82 10.12 7.98 -5.26
CA VAL A 82 9.23 7.82 -6.42
C VAL A 82 9.70 6.66 -7.29
N ARG A 83 8.79 5.73 -7.55
CA ARG A 83 8.99 4.62 -8.48
C ARG A 83 7.86 4.58 -9.48
N ARG A 84 8.21 4.59 -10.77
CA ARG A 84 7.26 4.53 -11.88
C ARG A 84 7.62 3.36 -12.80
N LEU A 85 6.74 2.37 -12.88
CA LEU A 85 6.86 1.24 -13.78
C LEU A 85 5.62 1.16 -14.65
N SER A 86 5.79 0.88 -15.94
CA SER A 86 4.66 0.72 -16.85
C SER A 86 3.89 -0.57 -16.49
N TRP A 87 2.60 -0.45 -16.19
CA TRP A 87 1.74 -1.59 -15.86
C TRP A 87 0.80 -1.93 -17.03
N ILE A 88 -0.03 -0.97 -17.46
CA ILE A 88 -0.93 -1.15 -18.62
C ILE A 88 -0.68 0.01 -19.60
N PRO A 89 0.26 -0.17 -20.57
CA PRO A 89 0.68 0.92 -21.46
C PRO A 89 -0.48 1.48 -22.31
N GLN A 90 -1.42 0.61 -22.70
CA GLN A 90 -2.56 0.99 -23.56
C GLN A 90 -3.49 2.01 -22.91
N LEU A 91 -3.56 2.03 -21.58
CA LEU A 91 -4.39 2.94 -20.78
C LEU A 91 -3.58 4.00 -20.05
N ASN A 92 -2.27 4.07 -20.30
CA ASN A 92 -1.37 4.99 -19.58
C ASN A 92 -1.41 4.80 -18.05
N ILE A 93 -1.58 3.55 -17.59
CA ILE A 93 -1.61 3.18 -16.18
C ILE A 93 -0.23 2.71 -15.76
N PHE A 94 0.25 3.27 -14.65
CA PHE A 94 1.58 2.98 -14.12
C PHE A 94 1.49 2.45 -12.68
N TYR A 95 2.37 1.52 -12.33
CA TYR A 95 2.72 1.32 -10.93
C TYR A 95 3.57 2.52 -10.53
N HIS A 96 2.90 3.55 -10.03
CA HIS A 96 3.50 4.82 -9.65
C HIS A 96 3.26 5.04 -8.17
N VAL A 97 4.33 4.97 -7.40
CA VAL A 97 4.31 5.09 -5.94
C VAL A 97 5.33 6.13 -5.49
N GLY A 98 5.07 6.76 -4.37
CA GLY A 98 5.94 7.74 -3.74
C GLY A 98 5.36 8.21 -2.42
N LEU A 99 6.13 9.00 -1.68
CA LEU A 99 5.73 9.54 -0.38
C LEU A 99 5.92 11.06 -0.33
N ASP A 100 5.00 11.72 0.36
CA ASP A 100 5.11 13.11 0.77
C ASP A 100 5.04 13.25 2.29
N GLY A 101 5.14 14.47 2.79
CA GLY A 101 5.08 14.77 4.22
C GLY A 101 3.73 14.48 4.89
N ILE A 102 2.66 14.21 4.11
CA ILE A 102 1.33 13.85 4.62
C ILE A 102 1.15 12.33 4.61
N SER A 103 1.54 11.65 3.54
CA SER A 103 1.39 10.19 3.43
C SER A 103 2.36 9.42 4.31
N LEU A 104 3.57 9.93 4.56
CA LEU A 104 4.53 9.29 5.45
C LEU A 104 4.00 9.02 6.87
N PRO A 105 3.44 10.01 7.62
CA PRO A 105 2.82 9.74 8.92
C PRO A 105 1.71 8.69 8.86
N MET A 106 0.91 8.67 7.78
CA MET A 106 -0.16 7.68 7.59
C MET A 106 0.39 6.27 7.39
N VAL A 107 1.49 6.12 6.63
CA VAL A 107 2.20 4.85 6.46
C VAL A 107 2.77 4.35 7.78
N VAL A 108 3.45 5.22 8.54
CA VAL A 108 4.01 4.85 9.85
C VAL A 108 2.93 4.48 10.85
N LEU A 109 1.83 5.24 10.89
CA LEU A 109 0.68 4.94 11.74
C LEU A 109 0.05 3.59 11.36
N THR A 110 -0.11 3.32 10.06
CA THR A 110 -0.63 2.04 9.56
C THR A 110 0.26 0.88 10.00
N ALA A 111 1.59 1.00 9.85
CA ALA A 111 2.54 -0.02 10.27
C ALA A 111 2.50 -0.26 11.78
N LEU A 112 2.45 0.82 12.58
CA LEU A 112 2.38 0.73 14.04
C LEU A 112 1.09 0.07 14.51
N LEU A 113 -0.06 0.56 14.02
CA LEU A 113 -1.36 -0.01 14.38
C LEU A 113 -1.49 -1.44 13.86
N GLY A 114 -0.97 -1.73 12.66
CA GLY A 114 -0.90 -3.07 12.10
C GLY A 114 -0.14 -4.03 13.01
N PHE A 115 1.04 -3.67 13.45
CA PHE A 115 1.84 -4.50 14.37
C PHE A 115 1.13 -4.70 15.72
N LEU A 116 0.60 -3.64 16.33
CA LEU A 116 -0.08 -3.72 17.62
C LEU A 116 -1.38 -4.53 17.55
N ALA A 117 -2.16 -4.36 16.48
CA ALA A 117 -3.38 -5.13 16.26
C ALA A 117 -3.08 -6.61 15.96
N CYS A 118 -1.97 -6.91 15.28
CA CYS A 118 -1.49 -8.29 15.12
C CYS A 118 -1.20 -8.94 16.49
N LEU A 119 -0.52 -8.26 17.39
CA LEU A 119 -0.26 -8.74 18.76
C LEU A 119 -1.57 -8.95 19.54
N ALA A 120 -2.49 -7.99 19.49
CA ALA A 120 -3.79 -8.09 20.15
C ALA A 120 -4.62 -9.26 19.61
N SER A 121 -4.47 -9.59 18.33
CA SER A 121 -5.19 -10.68 17.66
C SER A 121 -4.71 -12.08 18.04
N PHE A 122 -3.69 -12.22 18.87
CA PHE A 122 -3.22 -13.51 19.37
C PHE A 122 -4.23 -14.18 20.32
N SER A 123 -5.16 -13.44 20.89
CA SER A 123 -6.27 -13.97 21.68
C SER A 123 -7.37 -14.63 20.84
N MET A 124 -7.40 -14.38 19.51
CA MET A 124 -8.39 -15.00 18.62
C MET A 124 -8.30 -16.52 18.69
N ALA A 125 -9.46 -17.18 18.93
CA ALA A 125 -9.53 -18.63 19.11
C ALA A 125 -9.96 -19.39 17.86
N GLU A 126 -10.66 -18.73 16.92
CA GLU A 126 -11.29 -19.39 15.78
C GLU A 126 -10.67 -18.98 14.45
N ARG A 127 -10.48 -19.95 13.55
CA ARG A 127 -10.12 -19.76 12.14
C ARG A 127 -8.87 -18.87 11.94
N HIS A 128 -7.81 -19.13 12.73
CA HIS A 128 -6.59 -18.31 12.77
C HIS A 128 -5.98 -18.05 11.38
N LYS A 129 -5.93 -19.09 10.53
CA LYS A 129 -5.29 -19.00 9.21
C LYS A 129 -6.00 -17.98 8.34
N GLU A 130 -7.31 -18.10 8.24
CA GLU A 130 -8.15 -17.22 7.44
C GLU A 130 -8.09 -15.78 7.97
N TYR A 131 -8.09 -15.63 9.30
CA TYR A 131 -7.98 -14.32 9.95
C TYR A 131 -6.70 -13.59 9.55
N PHE A 132 -5.54 -14.23 9.76
CA PHE A 132 -4.25 -13.56 9.49
C PHE A 132 -3.98 -13.37 8.01
N VAL A 133 -4.50 -14.22 7.12
CA VAL A 133 -4.44 -14.00 5.66
C VAL A 133 -5.19 -12.73 5.27
N LEU A 134 -6.44 -12.59 5.73
CA LEU A 134 -7.26 -11.41 5.45
C LEU A 134 -6.67 -10.15 6.11
N TYR A 135 -6.13 -10.30 7.31
CA TYR A 135 -5.48 -9.22 8.04
C TYR A 135 -4.27 -8.64 7.30
N LEU A 136 -3.36 -9.51 6.83
CA LEU A 136 -2.19 -9.07 6.06
C LEU A 136 -2.58 -8.51 4.69
N LEU A 137 -3.62 -9.05 4.04
CA LEU A 137 -4.16 -8.49 2.80
C LEU A 137 -4.73 -7.07 3.02
N LEU A 138 -5.41 -6.85 4.14
CA LEU A 138 -5.89 -5.54 4.54
C LEU A 138 -4.74 -4.54 4.68
N GLU A 139 -3.66 -4.95 5.34
CA GLU A 139 -2.46 -4.13 5.54
C GLU A 139 -1.79 -3.75 4.20
N VAL A 140 -1.69 -4.69 3.25
CA VAL A 140 -1.22 -4.40 1.86
C VAL A 140 -2.07 -3.32 1.21
N GLY A 141 -3.40 -3.44 1.29
CA GLY A 141 -4.32 -2.45 0.71
C GLY A 141 -4.16 -1.07 1.33
N MET A 142 -4.03 -1.00 2.66
CA MET A 142 -3.83 0.27 3.37
C MET A 142 -2.51 0.95 2.98
N PHE A 143 -1.39 0.23 2.97
CA PHE A 143 -0.12 0.79 2.50
C PHE A 143 -0.21 1.27 1.07
N GLY A 144 -0.76 0.42 0.17
CA GLY A 144 -0.90 0.76 -1.24
C GLY A 144 -1.72 2.03 -1.47
N THR A 145 -2.78 2.24 -0.70
CA THR A 145 -3.62 3.44 -0.77
C THR A 145 -2.83 4.71 -0.41
N PHE A 146 -1.94 4.66 0.59
CA PHE A 146 -1.19 5.83 1.03
C PHE A 146 0.02 6.17 0.17
N ILE A 147 0.57 5.20 -0.57
CA ILE A 147 1.77 5.41 -1.39
C ILE A 147 1.46 5.57 -2.88
N ALA A 148 0.23 5.32 -3.34
CA ALA A 148 -0.14 5.38 -4.74
C ALA A 148 -0.16 6.83 -5.25
N LEU A 149 0.58 7.11 -6.34
CA LEU A 149 0.61 8.38 -7.06
C LEU A 149 -0.12 8.31 -8.41
N ASP A 150 -0.76 7.19 -8.71
CA ASP A 150 -1.64 6.98 -9.85
C ASP A 150 -3.05 6.71 -9.33
N PHE A 151 -4.06 7.46 -9.83
CA PHE A 151 -5.44 7.35 -9.36
C PHE A 151 -6.05 5.97 -9.59
N PHE A 152 -5.68 5.29 -10.68
CA PHE A 152 -6.17 3.95 -10.93
C PHE A 152 -5.54 2.95 -9.95
N LEU A 153 -4.25 3.06 -9.71
CA LEU A 153 -3.54 2.25 -8.73
C LEU A 153 -4.10 2.47 -7.31
N PHE A 154 -4.34 3.74 -6.94
CA PHE A 154 -5.01 4.11 -5.69
C PHE A 154 -6.36 3.41 -5.56
N TYR A 155 -7.21 3.47 -6.60
CA TYR A 155 -8.51 2.83 -6.60
C TYR A 155 -8.42 1.31 -6.43
N VAL A 156 -7.47 0.66 -7.10
CA VAL A 156 -7.23 -0.78 -6.94
C VAL A 156 -6.91 -1.14 -5.49
N PHE A 157 -5.99 -0.42 -4.84
CA PHE A 157 -5.67 -0.67 -3.43
C PHE A 157 -6.84 -0.37 -2.50
N TRP A 158 -7.62 0.66 -2.79
CA TRP A 158 -8.83 1.00 -2.06
C TRP A 158 -9.86 -0.14 -2.10
N GLU A 159 -10.10 -0.74 -3.25
CA GLU A 159 -10.99 -1.90 -3.41
C GLU A 159 -10.42 -3.16 -2.73
N VAL A 160 -9.11 -3.34 -2.75
CA VAL A 160 -8.45 -4.47 -2.06
C VAL A 160 -8.73 -4.44 -0.55
N VAL A 161 -8.84 -3.26 0.07
CA VAL A 161 -9.18 -3.12 1.50
C VAL A 161 -10.61 -3.60 1.80
N LEU A 162 -11.54 -3.41 0.88
CA LEU A 162 -12.97 -3.71 1.07
C LEU A 162 -13.23 -5.20 1.32
N VAL A 163 -12.58 -6.06 0.54
CA VAL A 163 -12.79 -7.52 0.59
C VAL A 163 -12.40 -8.12 1.94
N PRO A 164 -11.18 -7.92 2.46
CA PRO A 164 -10.83 -8.45 3.78
C PRO A 164 -11.67 -7.85 4.91
N MET A 165 -12.02 -6.55 4.85
CA MET A 165 -12.88 -5.92 5.85
C MET A 165 -14.27 -6.56 5.91
N TYR A 166 -14.87 -6.86 4.76
CA TYR A 166 -16.16 -7.57 4.70
C TYR A 166 -16.11 -8.90 5.44
N PHE A 167 -15.08 -9.73 5.17
CA PHE A 167 -14.94 -11.02 5.82
C PHE A 167 -14.55 -10.90 7.30
N LEU A 168 -13.67 -9.98 7.66
CA LEU A 168 -13.28 -9.76 9.07
C LEU A 168 -14.48 -9.36 9.92
N ILE A 169 -15.33 -8.46 9.45
CA ILE A 169 -16.55 -8.07 10.12
C ILE A 169 -17.56 -9.23 10.15
N GLY A 170 -17.76 -9.92 9.03
CA GLY A 170 -18.79 -10.95 8.90
C GLY A 170 -18.51 -12.23 9.67
N ILE A 171 -17.23 -12.59 9.87
CA ILE A 171 -16.84 -13.83 10.54
C ILE A 171 -16.52 -13.60 12.00
N TRP A 172 -15.74 -12.56 12.35
CA TRP A 172 -15.24 -12.30 13.70
C TRP A 172 -15.92 -11.12 14.40
N GLY A 173 -16.83 -10.41 13.72
CA GLY A 173 -17.59 -9.32 14.32
C GLY A 173 -18.55 -9.78 15.41
N GLY A 174 -19.04 -8.82 16.21
CA GLY A 174 -20.02 -9.06 17.28
C GLY A 174 -21.46 -8.83 16.85
N GLY A 175 -22.42 -9.32 17.65
CA GLY A 175 -23.84 -9.09 17.48
C GLY A 175 -24.39 -9.54 16.10
N ARG A 176 -24.98 -8.63 15.34
CA ARG A 176 -25.53 -8.89 13.99
C ARG A 176 -24.46 -8.76 12.90
N ARG A 177 -23.37 -9.47 13.04
CA ARG A 177 -22.16 -9.36 12.21
C ARG A 177 -22.40 -9.49 10.70
N GLU A 178 -23.23 -10.44 10.27
CA GLU A 178 -23.53 -10.65 8.84
C GLU A 178 -24.28 -9.46 8.24
N TYR A 179 -25.29 -8.94 8.94
CA TYR A 179 -26.00 -7.74 8.52
C TYR A 179 -25.07 -6.52 8.47
N SER A 180 -24.21 -6.37 9.46
CA SER A 180 -23.25 -5.25 9.53
C SER A 180 -22.21 -5.33 8.43
N ALA A 181 -21.69 -6.53 8.13
CA ALA A 181 -20.75 -6.74 7.03
C ALA A 181 -21.38 -6.43 5.67
N PHE A 182 -22.60 -6.92 5.43
CA PHE A 182 -23.31 -6.65 4.18
C PHE A 182 -23.61 -5.16 4.03
N LYS A 183 -24.10 -4.50 5.07
CA LYS A 183 -24.36 -3.07 5.04
C LYS A 183 -23.10 -2.25 4.79
N PHE A 184 -22.00 -2.59 5.47
CA PHE A 184 -20.70 -1.98 5.26
C PHE A 184 -20.26 -2.12 3.79
N PHE A 185 -20.30 -3.35 3.26
CA PHE A 185 -19.89 -3.64 1.89
C PHE A 185 -20.69 -2.85 0.85
N VAL A 186 -22.03 -2.90 0.91
CA VAL A 186 -22.88 -2.19 -0.05
C VAL A 186 -22.67 -0.69 0.03
N TYR A 187 -22.59 -0.14 1.25
CA TYR A 187 -22.42 1.30 1.43
C TYR A 187 -21.07 1.80 0.88
N THR A 188 -20.00 1.08 1.21
CA THR A 188 -18.64 1.42 0.78
C THR A 188 -18.48 1.23 -0.73
N LEU A 189 -18.97 0.10 -1.27
CA LEU A 189 -18.93 -0.18 -2.71
C LEU A 189 -19.69 0.88 -3.52
N THR A 190 -20.86 1.31 -3.04
CA THR A 190 -21.61 2.36 -3.72
C THR A 190 -20.82 3.67 -3.74
N GLY A 191 -20.18 4.04 -2.64
CA GLY A 191 -19.33 5.23 -2.57
C GLY A 191 -18.12 5.13 -3.50
N SER A 192 -17.46 3.96 -3.54
CA SER A 192 -16.28 3.74 -4.38
C SER A 192 -16.61 3.74 -5.88
N LEU A 193 -17.81 3.30 -6.28
CA LEU A 193 -18.27 3.42 -7.67
C LEU A 193 -18.40 4.89 -8.11
N PHE A 194 -18.90 5.78 -7.26
CA PHE A 194 -18.91 7.21 -7.57
C PHE A 194 -17.51 7.79 -7.65
N MET A 195 -16.59 7.34 -6.79
CA MET A 195 -15.18 7.71 -6.86
C MET A 195 -14.56 7.24 -8.19
N LEU A 196 -14.83 6.00 -8.62
CA LEU A 196 -14.36 5.49 -9.91
C LEU A 196 -14.87 6.34 -11.09
N LEU A 197 -16.16 6.69 -11.08
CA LEU A 197 -16.72 7.55 -12.12
C LEU A 197 -16.04 8.93 -12.15
N SER A 198 -15.72 9.49 -10.99
CA SER A 198 -14.99 10.75 -10.89
C SER A 198 -13.56 10.64 -11.42
N VAL A 199 -12.86 9.56 -11.10
CA VAL A 199 -11.51 9.28 -11.60
C VAL A 199 -11.50 9.09 -13.12
N LEU A 200 -12.50 8.39 -13.67
CA LEU A 200 -12.66 8.23 -15.11
C LEU A 200 -12.98 9.55 -15.80
N ALA A 201 -13.84 10.39 -15.22
CA ALA A 201 -14.14 11.72 -15.75
C ALA A 201 -12.89 12.60 -15.79
N LEU A 202 -12.07 12.58 -14.75
CA LEU A 202 -10.78 13.27 -14.73
C LEU A 202 -9.83 12.75 -15.81
N TYR A 203 -9.75 11.44 -15.99
CA TYR A 203 -8.93 10.84 -17.04
C TYR A 203 -9.39 11.26 -18.44
N LEU A 204 -10.69 11.24 -18.71
CA LEU A 204 -11.23 11.65 -20.01
C LEU A 204 -10.93 13.13 -20.33
N HIS A 205 -10.81 13.97 -19.29
CA HIS A 205 -10.52 15.40 -19.45
C HIS A 205 -9.03 15.69 -19.55
N ALA A 206 -8.22 15.01 -18.72
CA ALA A 206 -6.78 15.29 -18.57
C ALA A 206 -5.89 14.33 -19.36
N GLY A 207 -6.37 13.16 -19.77
CA GLY A 207 -5.60 12.14 -20.49
C GLY A 207 -4.56 11.40 -19.64
N THR A 208 -4.60 11.55 -18.29
CA THR A 208 -3.64 10.93 -17.38
C THR A 208 -4.31 10.56 -16.06
N PHE A 209 -3.83 9.47 -15.42
CA PHE A 209 -4.17 9.10 -14.05
C PHE A 209 -3.13 9.58 -13.03
N ASN A 210 -2.03 10.19 -13.48
CA ASN A 210 -0.94 10.63 -12.61
C ASN A 210 -1.39 11.81 -11.74
N LEU A 211 -1.41 11.61 -10.41
CA LEU A 211 -1.82 12.59 -9.42
C LEU A 211 -0.97 13.87 -9.47
N VAL A 212 0.34 13.74 -9.65
CA VAL A 212 1.26 14.89 -9.69
C VAL A 212 1.01 15.73 -10.94
N GLU A 213 0.82 15.08 -12.10
CA GLU A 213 0.49 15.78 -13.35
C GLU A 213 -0.87 16.48 -13.28
N LEU A 214 -1.87 15.80 -12.68
CA LEU A 214 -3.21 16.37 -12.49
C LEU A 214 -3.17 17.59 -11.58
N ALA A 215 -2.42 17.54 -10.48
CA ALA A 215 -2.28 18.69 -9.57
C ALA A 215 -1.63 19.89 -10.27
N GLN A 216 -0.68 19.68 -11.16
CA GLN A 216 -0.05 20.76 -11.94
C GLN A 216 -0.98 21.35 -13.00
N ARG A 217 -1.88 20.54 -13.59
CA ARG A 217 -2.85 20.97 -14.62
C ARG A 217 -4.12 21.56 -14.05
N ALA A 218 -4.46 21.29 -12.79
CA ALA A 218 -5.68 21.74 -12.14
C ALA A 218 -5.94 23.27 -12.24
N PRO A 219 -4.94 24.17 -12.10
CA PRO A 219 -5.16 25.61 -12.25
C PRO A 219 -5.58 26.03 -13.66
N ALA A 220 -5.29 25.23 -14.69
CA ALA A 220 -5.65 25.50 -16.06
C ALA A 220 -7.00 24.87 -16.49
N MET A 221 -7.62 24.08 -15.61
CA MET A 221 -8.89 23.40 -15.84
C MET A 221 -10.09 24.14 -15.25
N VAL A 222 -9.86 25.22 -14.48
CA VAL A 222 -10.83 26.11 -13.88
C VAL A 222 -10.86 27.42 -14.66
#